data_48368d4e18c56a46e2613e6044b6b20e
#
_entry.id   48368d4e18c56a46e2613e6044b6b20e
#
_cell.length_a   1.000
_cell.length_b   1.000
_cell.length_c   1.000
_cell.angle_alpha   90.00
_cell.angle_beta   90.00
_cell.angle_gamma   90.00
#
_symmetry.space_group_name_H-M   'P 1'
#
loop_
_entity.id
_entity.type
_entity.pdbx_description
1 polymer ?
#
loop_
_entity_poly.entity_id
_entity_poly.type
_entity_poly.pdbx_seq_one_letter_code
_entity_poly.pdbx_strand_id
1 'polypeptide(L)'
;MDRLNVGIIGTGWCGGIRAEASAKNGLVDQLHICEIREDRLKEVADLTNPTSATLDYKDLLKNDDIHAIMISTTPESTHYPIAKETLEAGKHLLLEKPISRTLTEADELIGLAEKNKVQFTIGYSQRFRSKYAYVREKFIDGTLGEPVSVLISRNITTQLSKRITGRTRLSPAAMEATHDLDYALWCLAPRKPVRVYSQQVEKVLIKNSNSADCQLSLIHI
;
A
#
# COMPACT_ATOMS: atom_id res chain seq x y z
N MET A 1 11.76 6.33 23.24
CA MET A 1 10.59 6.06 22.36
C MET A 1 10.12 4.67 22.74
N ASP A 2 8.87 4.54 23.13
CA ASP A 2 8.34 3.26 23.54
C ASP A 2 8.29 2.30 22.34
N ARG A 3 8.55 1.02 22.59
CA ARG A 3 8.51 -0.01 21.55
C ARG A 3 7.05 -0.36 21.25
N LEU A 4 6.79 -0.79 20.04
CA LEU A 4 5.43 -1.09 19.55
C LEU A 4 5.23 -2.58 19.36
N ASN A 5 4.06 -3.05 19.71
CA ASN A 5 3.57 -4.37 19.33
C ASN A 5 2.85 -4.23 17.99
N VAL A 6 3.26 -5.01 17.00
CA VAL A 6 2.83 -4.88 15.60
C VAL A 6 2.22 -6.18 15.10
N GLY A 7 1.05 -6.09 14.48
CA GLY A 7 0.40 -7.18 13.77
C GLY A 7 0.56 -7.02 12.25
N ILE A 8 0.80 -8.14 11.55
CA ILE A 8 0.85 -8.16 10.08
C ILE A 8 -0.21 -9.12 9.55
N ILE A 9 -1.13 -8.61 8.74
CA ILE A 9 -2.19 -9.38 8.10
C ILE A 9 -1.86 -9.57 6.62
N GLY A 10 -1.71 -10.83 6.22
CA GLY A 10 -1.25 -11.23 4.90
C GLY A 10 0.27 -11.19 4.79
N THR A 11 0.90 -12.37 4.78
CA THR A 11 2.36 -12.55 4.70
C THR A 11 2.83 -13.02 3.32
N GLY A 12 2.10 -12.66 2.28
CA GLY A 12 2.52 -12.84 0.90
C GLY A 12 3.88 -12.17 0.61
N TRP A 13 4.13 -11.77 -0.64
CA TRP A 13 5.41 -11.16 -0.99
C TRP A 13 5.71 -9.87 -0.20
N CYS A 14 4.82 -8.89 -0.22
CA CYS A 14 5.05 -7.63 0.50
C CYS A 14 5.00 -7.82 2.03
N GLY A 15 4.01 -8.56 2.52
CA GLY A 15 3.85 -8.78 3.96
C GLY A 15 4.97 -9.61 4.58
N GLY A 16 5.52 -10.59 3.86
CA GLY A 16 6.69 -11.34 4.30
C GLY A 16 7.92 -10.44 4.49
N ILE A 17 8.20 -9.56 3.51
CA ILE A 17 9.30 -8.58 3.62
C ILE A 17 9.08 -7.67 4.84
N ARG A 18 7.84 -7.24 5.11
CA ARG A 18 7.51 -6.43 6.28
C ARG A 18 7.68 -7.19 7.58
N ALA A 19 7.29 -8.45 7.62
CA ALA A 19 7.47 -9.30 8.79
C ALA A 19 8.96 -9.47 9.13
N GLU A 20 9.79 -9.77 8.14
CA GLU A 20 11.23 -9.86 8.34
C GLU A 20 11.87 -8.55 8.77
N ALA A 21 11.45 -7.43 8.18
CA ALA A 21 11.93 -6.11 8.56
C ALA A 21 11.49 -5.74 9.99
N SER A 22 10.25 -6.04 10.35
CA SER A 22 9.72 -5.77 11.70
C SER A 22 10.40 -6.61 12.76
N ALA A 23 10.66 -7.89 12.50
CA ALA A 23 11.37 -8.78 13.42
C ALA A 23 12.81 -8.30 13.74
N LYS A 24 13.42 -7.54 12.84
CA LYS A 24 14.77 -6.98 13.00
C LYS A 24 14.78 -5.53 13.48
N ASN A 25 13.60 -4.91 13.62
CA ASN A 25 13.52 -3.49 13.97
C ASN A 25 13.49 -3.31 15.49
N GLY A 26 14.45 -2.59 16.02
CA GLY A 26 14.56 -2.33 17.46
C GLY A 26 13.40 -1.53 18.08
N LEU A 27 12.51 -0.95 17.27
CA LEU A 27 11.29 -0.27 17.71
C LEU A 27 10.08 -1.22 17.82
N VAL A 28 10.20 -2.45 17.34
CA VAL A 28 9.17 -3.48 17.52
C VAL A 28 9.50 -4.31 18.75
N ASP A 29 8.54 -4.43 19.67
CA ASP A 29 8.68 -5.26 20.84
C ASP A 29 8.13 -6.67 20.58
N GLN A 30 6.89 -6.76 20.15
CA GLN A 30 6.23 -8.01 19.80
C GLN A 30 5.76 -7.96 18.35
N LEU A 31 6.06 -9.02 17.62
CA LEU A 31 5.58 -9.23 16.25
C LEU A 31 4.50 -10.32 16.26
N HIS A 32 3.36 -10.01 15.68
CA HIS A 32 2.25 -10.93 15.47
C HIS A 32 1.95 -11.06 13.99
N ILE A 33 1.69 -12.25 13.50
CA ILE A 33 1.43 -12.47 12.07
C ILE A 33 0.14 -13.25 11.84
N CYS A 34 -0.56 -12.91 10.75
CA CYS A 34 -1.73 -13.63 10.27
C CYS A 34 -1.61 -13.92 8.77
N GLU A 35 -1.86 -15.14 8.38
CA GLU A 35 -1.91 -15.59 6.98
C GLU A 35 -2.90 -16.74 6.86
N ILE A 36 -3.78 -16.70 5.86
CA ILE A 36 -4.81 -17.73 5.66
C ILE A 36 -4.27 -19.07 5.14
N ARG A 37 -3.06 -19.07 4.55
CA ARG A 37 -2.40 -20.28 4.07
C ARG A 37 -1.42 -20.80 5.12
N GLU A 38 -1.69 -21.97 5.65
CA GLU A 38 -0.89 -22.60 6.71
C GLU A 38 0.58 -22.78 6.31
N ASP A 39 0.85 -23.19 5.05
CA ASP A 39 2.20 -23.39 4.52
C ASP A 39 3.01 -22.08 4.58
N ARG A 40 2.39 -20.99 4.15
CA ARG A 40 3.02 -19.67 4.15
C ARG A 40 3.14 -19.08 5.55
N LEU A 41 2.14 -19.26 6.39
CA LEU A 41 2.18 -18.86 7.79
C LEU A 41 3.37 -19.48 8.49
N LYS A 42 3.54 -20.81 8.34
CA LYS A 42 4.65 -21.55 8.92
C LYS A 42 6.00 -21.05 8.41
N GLU A 43 6.14 -20.90 7.07
CA GLU A 43 7.39 -20.42 6.46
C GLU A 43 7.81 -19.06 7.06
N VAL A 44 6.88 -18.10 7.18
CA VAL A 44 7.20 -16.77 7.71
C VAL A 44 7.41 -16.81 9.23
N ALA A 45 6.69 -17.65 9.95
CA ALA A 45 6.89 -17.83 11.38
C ALA A 45 8.29 -18.40 11.68
N ASP A 46 8.74 -19.39 10.92
CA ASP A 46 10.08 -19.96 11.05
C ASP A 46 11.20 -18.93 10.78
N LEU A 47 10.95 -17.99 9.85
CA LEU A 47 11.91 -16.93 9.51
C LEU A 47 11.94 -15.77 10.50
N THR A 48 10.81 -15.45 11.14
CA THR A 48 10.64 -14.20 11.91
C THR A 48 10.50 -14.41 13.40
N ASN A 49 10.26 -15.65 13.84
CA ASN A 49 10.02 -16.03 15.22
C ASN A 49 9.02 -15.07 15.92
N PRO A 50 7.78 -14.94 15.41
CA PRO A 50 6.81 -13.99 15.94
C PRO A 50 6.30 -14.41 17.32
N THR A 51 5.79 -13.45 18.08
CA THR A 51 5.13 -13.71 19.39
C THR A 51 3.88 -14.57 19.22
N SER A 52 3.13 -14.36 18.12
CA SER A 52 2.01 -15.23 17.73
C SER A 52 1.85 -15.33 16.23
N ALA A 53 1.28 -16.44 15.79
CA ALA A 53 0.94 -16.70 14.38
C ALA A 53 -0.48 -17.31 14.34
N THR A 54 -1.38 -16.74 13.51
CA THR A 54 -2.79 -17.15 13.42
C THR A 54 -3.28 -17.22 11.98
N LEU A 55 -4.33 -17.98 11.75
CA LEU A 55 -5.03 -18.07 10.46
C LEU A 55 -6.19 -17.05 10.36
N ASP A 56 -6.63 -16.47 11.47
CA ASP A 56 -7.71 -15.50 11.53
C ASP A 56 -7.19 -14.13 12.01
N TYR A 57 -7.26 -13.12 11.14
CA TYR A 57 -6.82 -11.76 11.47
C TYR A 57 -7.62 -11.14 12.64
N LYS A 58 -8.82 -11.63 12.92
CA LYS A 58 -9.62 -11.13 14.03
C LYS A 58 -8.98 -11.40 15.38
N ASP A 59 -8.13 -12.44 15.48
CA ASP A 59 -7.36 -12.68 16.69
C ASP A 59 -6.38 -11.56 16.98
N LEU A 60 -5.77 -10.98 15.93
CA LEU A 60 -4.90 -9.81 16.07
C LEU A 60 -5.68 -8.56 16.46
N LEU A 61 -6.89 -8.38 15.93
CA LEU A 61 -7.71 -7.20 16.23
C LEU A 61 -8.26 -7.23 17.67
N LYS A 62 -8.55 -8.41 18.22
CA LYS A 62 -9.01 -8.61 19.60
C LYS A 62 -7.89 -8.48 20.64
N ASN A 63 -6.64 -8.52 20.22
CA ASN A 63 -5.52 -8.39 21.14
C ASN A 63 -5.26 -6.91 21.43
N ASP A 64 -5.59 -6.46 22.63
CA ASP A 64 -5.44 -5.06 23.05
C ASP A 64 -3.97 -4.61 23.15
N ASP A 65 -3.03 -5.55 23.31
CA ASP A 65 -1.60 -5.23 23.37
C ASP A 65 -1.02 -4.84 21.99
N ILE A 66 -1.70 -5.16 20.89
CA ILE A 66 -1.26 -4.77 19.55
C ILE A 66 -1.62 -3.32 19.29
N HIS A 67 -0.61 -2.48 19.06
CA HIS A 67 -0.76 -1.04 18.82
C HIS A 67 -1.03 -0.71 17.35
N ALA A 68 -0.38 -1.42 16.42
CA ALA A 68 -0.43 -1.13 15.00
C ALA A 68 -0.58 -2.39 14.15
N ILE A 69 -1.34 -2.27 13.06
CA ILE A 69 -1.55 -3.34 12.07
C ILE A 69 -0.98 -2.91 10.72
N MET A 70 -0.30 -3.84 10.05
CA MET A 70 0.11 -3.71 8.66
C MET A 70 -0.70 -4.69 7.80
N ILE A 71 -1.49 -4.19 6.84
CA ILE A 71 -2.29 -5.02 5.95
C ILE A 71 -1.60 -5.14 4.59
N SER A 72 -1.34 -6.38 4.15
CA SER A 72 -0.69 -6.70 2.88
C SER A 72 -1.39 -7.87 2.18
N THR A 73 -2.70 -7.90 2.25
CA THR A 73 -3.53 -8.97 1.71
C THR A 73 -3.75 -8.85 0.21
N THR A 74 -4.11 -9.95 -0.42
CA THR A 74 -4.58 -10.02 -1.81
C THR A 74 -5.76 -10.98 -1.88
N PRO A 75 -6.77 -10.72 -2.74
CA PRO A 75 -6.88 -9.59 -3.68
C PRO A 75 -7.16 -8.27 -2.97
N GLU A 76 -6.96 -7.15 -3.66
CA GLU A 76 -7.10 -5.78 -3.16
C GLU A 76 -8.51 -5.44 -2.66
N SER A 77 -9.51 -6.25 -3.01
CA SER A 77 -10.87 -6.17 -2.45
C SER A 77 -10.95 -6.47 -0.95
N THR A 78 -9.93 -7.11 -0.39
CA THR A 78 -9.83 -7.39 1.05
C THR A 78 -9.31 -6.21 1.87
N HIS A 79 -8.72 -5.19 1.21
CA HIS A 79 -8.14 -4.04 1.89
C HIS A 79 -9.18 -3.28 2.71
N TYR A 80 -10.27 -2.84 2.07
CA TYR A 80 -11.29 -2.05 2.73
C TYR A 80 -11.92 -2.73 3.95
N PRO A 81 -12.49 -3.95 3.86
CA PRO A 81 -13.14 -4.55 5.02
C PRO A 81 -12.18 -4.79 6.19
N ILE A 82 -10.96 -5.27 5.93
CA ILE A 82 -9.99 -5.52 7.00
C ILE A 82 -9.46 -4.20 7.60
N ALA A 83 -9.23 -3.19 6.77
CA ALA A 83 -8.80 -1.86 7.22
C ALA A 83 -9.88 -1.19 8.08
N LYS A 84 -11.15 -1.29 7.68
CA LYS A 84 -12.29 -0.78 8.44
C LYS A 84 -12.34 -1.39 9.83
N GLU A 85 -12.36 -2.71 9.94
CA GLU A 85 -12.36 -3.42 11.24
C GLU A 85 -11.12 -3.05 12.09
N THR A 86 -9.95 -2.88 11.45
CA THR A 86 -8.71 -2.47 12.14
C THR A 86 -8.83 -1.07 12.75
N LEU A 87 -9.34 -0.11 11.98
CA LEU A 87 -9.53 1.26 12.44
C LEU A 87 -10.64 1.36 13.51
N GLU A 88 -11.72 0.58 13.36
CA GLU A 88 -12.79 0.46 14.36
C GLU A 88 -12.28 -0.14 15.69
N ALA A 89 -11.31 -1.06 15.62
CA ALA A 89 -10.62 -1.59 16.80
C ALA A 89 -9.61 -0.58 17.42
N GLY A 90 -9.53 0.65 16.92
CA GLY A 90 -8.68 1.70 17.47
C GLY A 90 -7.17 1.49 17.25
N LYS A 91 -6.78 0.67 16.28
CA LYS A 91 -5.37 0.38 16.00
C LYS A 91 -4.81 1.27 14.90
N HIS A 92 -3.54 1.67 15.04
CA HIS A 92 -2.82 2.35 13.97
C HIS A 92 -2.70 1.44 12.75
N LEU A 93 -2.76 2.00 11.55
CA LEU A 93 -2.82 1.22 10.31
C LEU A 93 -1.81 1.66 9.27
N LEU A 94 -1.04 0.69 8.75
CA LEU A 94 -0.34 0.79 7.48
C LEU A 94 -1.00 -0.18 6.50
N LEU A 95 -1.63 0.36 5.45
CA LEU A 95 -2.34 -0.41 4.43
C LEU A 95 -1.54 -0.42 3.11
N GLU A 96 -1.42 -1.59 2.48
CA GLU A 96 -0.88 -1.66 1.12
C GLU A 96 -1.74 -0.90 0.11
N LYS A 97 -1.07 -0.39 -0.92
CA LYS A 97 -1.76 0.24 -2.05
C LYS A 97 -2.50 -0.82 -2.92
N PRO A 98 -3.60 -0.45 -3.55
CA PRO A 98 -4.36 0.78 -3.39
C PRO A 98 -5.11 0.81 -2.05
N ILE A 99 -5.43 2.01 -1.57
CA ILE A 99 -6.19 2.20 -0.31
C ILE A 99 -7.51 1.43 -0.32
N SER A 100 -8.24 1.49 -1.44
CA SER A 100 -9.52 0.83 -1.67
C SER A 100 -9.80 0.76 -3.16
N ARG A 101 -10.95 0.25 -3.53
CA ARG A 101 -11.41 0.16 -4.92
C ARG A 101 -12.30 1.32 -5.35
N THR A 102 -12.85 2.04 -4.39
CA THR A 102 -13.75 3.20 -4.61
C THR A 102 -13.34 4.37 -3.72
N LEU A 103 -13.69 5.59 -4.15
CA LEU A 103 -13.44 6.79 -3.34
C LEU A 103 -14.27 6.79 -2.05
N THR A 104 -15.51 6.31 -2.11
CA THR A 104 -16.38 6.21 -0.92
C THR A 104 -15.75 5.36 0.18
N GLU A 105 -15.20 4.19 -0.18
CA GLU A 105 -14.47 3.34 0.77
C GLU A 105 -13.23 4.06 1.34
N ALA A 106 -12.48 4.79 0.48
CA ALA A 106 -11.30 5.53 0.91
C ALA A 106 -11.66 6.65 1.90
N ASP A 107 -12.70 7.43 1.59
CA ASP A 107 -13.17 8.52 2.45
C ASP A 107 -13.68 7.99 3.80
N GLU A 108 -14.37 6.85 3.81
CA GLU A 108 -14.80 6.20 5.05
C GLU A 108 -13.61 5.78 5.93
N LEU A 109 -12.58 5.17 5.34
CA LEU A 109 -11.37 4.79 6.09
C LEU A 109 -10.66 6.01 6.69
N ILE A 110 -10.55 7.10 5.93
CA ILE A 110 -9.95 8.35 6.39
C ILE A 110 -10.76 8.91 7.57
N GLY A 111 -12.09 8.98 7.42
CA GLY A 111 -12.97 9.46 8.48
C GLY A 111 -12.93 8.61 9.75
N LEU A 112 -12.81 7.27 9.62
CA LEU A 112 -12.65 6.38 10.76
C LEU A 112 -11.33 6.60 11.49
N ALA A 113 -10.22 6.79 10.75
CA ALA A 113 -8.92 7.06 11.35
C ALA A 113 -8.92 8.37 12.13
N GLU A 114 -9.53 9.43 11.57
CA GLU A 114 -9.68 10.73 12.24
C GLU A 114 -10.55 10.62 13.49
N LYS A 115 -11.72 9.97 13.38
CA LYS A 115 -12.66 9.76 14.49
C LYS A 115 -12.01 9.03 15.66
N ASN A 116 -11.25 7.98 15.37
CA ASN A 116 -10.61 7.13 16.39
C ASN A 116 -9.22 7.66 16.80
N LYS A 117 -8.76 8.78 16.20
CA LYS A 117 -7.47 9.42 16.49
C LYS A 117 -6.27 8.48 16.32
N VAL A 118 -6.34 7.60 15.33
CA VAL A 118 -5.27 6.67 15.00
C VAL A 118 -4.49 7.14 13.76
N GLN A 119 -3.23 6.74 13.68
CA GLN A 119 -2.41 7.00 12.50
C GLN A 119 -2.81 6.02 11.38
N PHE A 120 -3.09 6.56 10.20
CA PHE A 120 -3.38 5.78 9.02
C PHE A 120 -2.45 6.20 7.88
N THR A 121 -1.78 5.24 7.27
CA THR A 121 -0.87 5.50 6.14
C THR A 121 -0.98 4.41 5.09
N ILE A 122 -0.68 4.77 3.85
CA ILE A 122 -0.69 3.87 2.71
C ILE A 122 0.74 3.50 2.31
N GLY A 123 0.95 2.28 1.84
CA GLY A 123 2.26 1.73 1.47
C GLY A 123 2.89 2.31 0.21
N TYR A 124 2.91 3.63 0.06
CA TYR A 124 3.64 4.31 -1.01
C TYR A 124 5.14 4.31 -0.75
N SER A 125 5.73 3.13 -0.89
CA SER A 125 7.12 2.86 -0.51
C SER A 125 8.18 3.73 -1.20
N GLN A 126 7.86 4.35 -2.34
CA GLN A 126 8.79 5.25 -3.03
C GLN A 126 9.15 6.48 -2.19
N ARG A 127 8.25 6.98 -1.35
CA ARG A 127 8.52 8.10 -0.44
C ARG A 127 9.67 7.84 0.54
N PHE A 128 9.93 6.57 0.84
CA PHE A 128 10.97 6.13 1.78
C PHE A 128 12.29 5.71 1.12
N ARG A 129 12.38 5.79 -0.21
CA ARG A 129 13.64 5.56 -0.93
C ARG A 129 14.48 6.83 -0.91
N SER A 130 15.73 6.73 -0.47
CA SER A 130 16.64 7.88 -0.29
C SER A 130 16.73 8.77 -1.52
N LYS A 131 16.85 8.19 -2.73
CA LYS A 131 16.92 8.96 -3.98
C LYS A 131 15.66 9.79 -4.26
N TYR A 132 14.48 9.25 -3.97
CA TYR A 132 13.21 9.96 -4.19
C TYR A 132 12.96 11.01 -3.11
N ALA A 133 13.28 10.70 -1.86
CA ALA A 133 13.21 11.65 -0.77
C ALA A 133 14.16 12.83 -0.99
N TYR A 134 15.39 12.57 -1.46
CA TYR A 134 16.37 13.60 -1.80
C TYR A 134 15.86 14.56 -2.89
N VAL A 135 15.30 14.03 -4.00
CA VAL A 135 14.76 14.90 -5.06
C VAL A 135 13.64 15.78 -4.53
N ARG A 136 12.72 15.20 -3.71
CA ARG A 136 11.67 15.99 -3.08
C ARG A 136 12.22 17.08 -2.17
N GLU A 137 13.23 16.76 -1.35
CA GLU A 137 13.90 17.75 -0.51
C GLU A 137 14.43 18.92 -1.34
N LYS A 138 15.06 18.63 -2.50
CA LYS A 138 15.61 19.66 -3.39
C LYS A 138 14.55 20.50 -4.11
N PHE A 139 13.34 20.02 -4.24
CA PHE A 139 12.19 20.85 -4.63
C PHE A 139 11.73 21.76 -3.50
N ILE A 140 11.66 21.24 -2.27
CA ILE A 140 11.20 22.03 -1.11
C ILE A 140 12.19 23.15 -0.76
N ASP A 141 13.48 22.87 -0.78
CA ASP A 141 14.53 23.85 -0.46
C ASP A 141 14.80 24.85 -1.62
N GLY A 142 14.12 24.69 -2.76
CA GLY A 142 14.24 25.55 -3.93
C GLY A 142 15.47 25.30 -4.81
N THR A 143 16.33 24.34 -4.46
CA THR A 143 17.56 24.03 -5.22
C THR A 143 17.26 23.67 -6.69
N LEU A 144 16.17 22.93 -6.95
CA LEU A 144 15.75 22.54 -8.30
C LEU A 144 14.83 23.57 -8.96
N GLY A 145 14.47 24.65 -8.26
CA GLY A 145 13.52 25.64 -8.76
C GLY A 145 12.09 25.11 -8.83
N GLU A 146 11.25 25.85 -9.58
CA GLU A 146 9.83 25.51 -9.74
C GLU A 146 9.65 24.38 -10.75
N PRO A 147 8.96 23.28 -10.38
CA PRO A 147 8.66 22.22 -11.32
C PRO A 147 7.65 22.68 -12.39
N VAL A 148 8.00 22.53 -13.64
CA VAL A 148 7.19 22.95 -14.82
C VAL A 148 6.42 21.78 -15.41
N SER A 149 7.07 20.62 -15.52
CA SER A 149 6.44 19.40 -16.04
C SER A 149 7.09 18.17 -15.44
N VAL A 150 6.32 17.08 -15.41
CA VAL A 150 6.79 15.76 -14.99
C VAL A 150 6.41 14.76 -16.06
N LEU A 151 7.39 14.02 -16.58
CA LEU A 151 7.17 12.91 -17.51
C LEU A 151 7.58 11.61 -16.81
N ILE A 152 6.65 10.68 -16.71
CA ILE A 152 6.90 9.36 -16.11
C ILE A 152 6.53 8.29 -17.14
N SER A 153 7.44 7.35 -17.37
CA SER A 153 7.19 6.15 -18.16
C SER A 153 7.41 4.92 -17.30
N ARG A 154 6.37 4.12 -17.13
CA ARG A 154 6.43 2.86 -16.40
C ARG A 154 6.15 1.69 -17.31
N ASN A 155 7.15 0.87 -17.51
CA ASN A 155 7.03 -0.38 -18.26
C ASN A 155 7.04 -1.56 -17.31
N ILE A 156 6.06 -2.46 -17.44
CA ILE A 156 5.98 -3.70 -16.69
C ILE A 156 6.02 -4.90 -17.64
N THR A 157 6.49 -6.02 -17.15
CA THR A 157 6.53 -7.24 -17.98
C THR A 157 5.11 -7.76 -18.23
N THR A 158 4.89 -8.38 -19.39
CA THR A 158 3.61 -9.04 -19.72
C THR A 158 3.23 -10.08 -18.65
N GLN A 159 4.22 -10.77 -18.06
CA GLN A 159 3.97 -11.73 -16.99
C GLN A 159 3.41 -11.08 -15.73
N LEU A 160 3.98 -9.95 -15.29
CA LEU A 160 3.49 -9.20 -14.14
C LEU A 160 2.09 -8.65 -14.43
N SER A 161 1.88 -8.09 -15.62
CA SER A 161 0.57 -7.60 -16.06
C SER A 161 -0.51 -8.68 -15.98
N LYS A 162 -0.26 -9.88 -16.52
CA LYS A 162 -1.18 -11.02 -16.43
C LYS A 162 -1.45 -11.47 -14.99
N ARG A 163 -0.45 -11.42 -14.12
CA ARG A 163 -0.62 -11.75 -12.70
C ARG A 163 -1.53 -10.75 -12.00
N ILE A 164 -1.37 -9.46 -12.26
CA ILE A 164 -2.22 -8.40 -11.70
C ILE A 164 -3.66 -8.58 -12.18
N THR A 165 -3.87 -8.69 -13.48
CA THR A 165 -5.21 -8.79 -14.07
C THR A 165 -5.94 -10.08 -13.69
N GLY A 166 -5.21 -11.14 -13.41
CA GLY A 166 -5.77 -12.41 -12.95
C GLY A 166 -6.34 -12.40 -11.53
N ARG A 167 -5.93 -11.44 -10.69
CA ARG A 167 -6.37 -11.34 -9.29
C ARG A 167 -7.26 -10.14 -8.96
N THR A 168 -7.22 -9.10 -9.77
CA THR A 168 -7.95 -7.86 -9.53
C THR A 168 -8.61 -7.35 -10.81
N ARG A 169 -9.70 -6.58 -10.65
CA ARG A 169 -10.34 -5.87 -11.77
C ARG A 169 -9.70 -4.52 -12.09
N LEU A 170 -8.66 -4.14 -11.35
CA LEU A 170 -7.91 -2.92 -11.61
C LEU A 170 -6.94 -3.13 -12.78
N SER A 171 -6.77 -2.12 -13.60
CA SER A 171 -5.79 -2.17 -14.69
C SER A 171 -4.35 -2.22 -14.14
N PRO A 172 -3.39 -2.76 -14.88
CA PRO A 172 -1.98 -2.68 -14.50
C PRO A 172 -1.51 -1.26 -14.23
N ALA A 173 -2.03 -0.28 -14.97
CA ALA A 173 -1.75 1.13 -14.73
C ALA A 173 -2.28 1.60 -13.38
N ALA A 174 -3.53 1.28 -13.03
CA ALA A 174 -4.11 1.64 -11.74
C ALA A 174 -3.37 0.98 -10.57
N MET A 175 -2.84 -0.23 -10.77
CA MET A 175 -2.10 -0.97 -9.74
C MET A 175 -0.66 -0.48 -9.57
N GLU A 176 0.03 -0.15 -10.65
CA GLU A 176 1.46 0.15 -10.62
C GLU A 176 1.76 1.65 -10.76
N ALA A 177 1.07 2.37 -11.65
CA ALA A 177 1.31 3.80 -11.82
C ALA A 177 0.83 4.65 -10.63
N THR A 178 0.05 4.07 -9.71
CA THR A 178 -0.32 4.73 -8.45
C THR A 178 0.91 5.18 -7.65
N HIS A 179 2.00 4.43 -7.70
CA HIS A 179 3.26 4.83 -7.06
C HIS A 179 3.89 6.07 -7.70
N ASP A 180 3.78 6.17 -9.03
CA ASP A 180 4.37 7.28 -9.79
C ASP A 180 3.54 8.55 -9.64
N LEU A 181 2.21 8.39 -9.64
CA LEU A 181 1.26 9.48 -9.38
C LEU A 181 1.45 10.02 -7.96
N ASP A 182 1.52 9.14 -6.97
CA ASP A 182 1.77 9.54 -5.59
C ASP A 182 3.09 10.31 -5.46
N TYR A 183 4.16 9.82 -6.09
CA TYR A 183 5.46 10.47 -6.03
C TYR A 183 5.45 11.86 -6.70
N ALA A 184 4.84 11.97 -7.89
CA ALA A 184 4.71 13.25 -8.59
C ALA A 184 3.93 14.26 -7.75
N LEU A 185 2.77 13.88 -7.22
CA LEU A 185 1.95 14.74 -6.37
C LEU A 185 2.66 15.12 -5.06
N TRP A 186 3.41 14.21 -4.49
CA TRP A 186 4.21 14.48 -3.29
C TRP A 186 5.34 15.49 -3.54
N CYS A 187 6.00 15.44 -4.70
CA CYS A 187 7.00 16.43 -5.10
C CYS A 187 6.37 17.80 -5.40
N LEU A 188 5.14 17.82 -5.91
CA LEU A 188 4.43 19.04 -6.32
C LEU A 188 3.59 19.66 -5.20
N ALA A 189 3.47 19.00 -4.05
CA ALA A 189 2.73 19.55 -2.91
C ALA A 189 3.27 20.92 -2.50
N PRO A 190 2.41 21.89 -2.12
CA PRO A 190 0.96 21.76 -1.82
C PRO A 190 0.01 21.92 -3.03
N ARG A 191 0.54 21.96 -4.24
CA ARG A 191 -0.27 22.09 -5.46
C ARG A 191 -1.19 20.88 -5.64
N LYS A 192 -2.40 21.12 -6.17
CA LYS A 192 -3.41 20.10 -6.39
C LYS A 192 -3.70 19.94 -7.88
N PRO A 193 -4.00 18.72 -8.36
CA PRO A 193 -4.48 18.50 -9.72
C PRO A 193 -5.77 19.29 -9.98
N VAL A 194 -5.84 19.98 -11.12
CA VAL A 194 -7.04 20.73 -11.53
C VAL A 194 -7.75 20.05 -12.70
N ARG A 195 -7.05 19.24 -13.48
CA ARG A 195 -7.64 18.50 -14.59
C ARG A 195 -6.84 17.24 -14.89
N VAL A 196 -7.55 16.17 -15.24
CA VAL A 196 -6.97 14.88 -15.66
C VAL A 196 -7.55 14.51 -17.04
N TYR A 197 -6.69 14.08 -17.93
CA TYR A 197 -7.06 13.42 -19.19
C TYR A 197 -6.40 12.05 -19.21
N SER A 198 -7.13 11.01 -19.59
CA SER A 198 -6.59 9.66 -19.67
C SER A 198 -7.12 8.93 -20.91
N GLN A 199 -6.25 8.20 -21.56
CA GLN A 199 -6.59 7.25 -22.62
C GLN A 199 -6.00 5.88 -22.30
N GLN A 200 -6.69 4.84 -22.74
CA GLN A 200 -6.20 3.46 -22.60
C GLN A 200 -6.33 2.73 -23.95
N VAL A 201 -5.44 1.77 -24.15
CA VAL A 201 -5.46 0.85 -25.28
C VAL A 201 -5.54 -0.58 -24.75
N GLU A 202 -6.40 -1.35 -25.38
CA GLU A 202 -6.64 -2.75 -25.02
C GLU A 202 -6.33 -3.62 -26.25
N LYS A 203 -5.25 -4.40 -26.23
CA LYS A 203 -4.83 -5.27 -27.35
C LYS A 203 -4.40 -6.67 -26.92
N VAL A 204 -3.48 -6.76 -25.97
CA VAL A 204 -2.79 -8.02 -25.61
C VAL A 204 -3.48 -8.74 -24.47
N LEU A 205 -4.00 -8.01 -23.51
CA LEU A 205 -4.60 -8.55 -22.28
C LEU A 205 -6.11 -8.84 -22.41
N ILE A 206 -6.78 -8.29 -23.42
CA ILE A 206 -8.23 -8.36 -23.64
C ILE A 206 -8.78 -9.78 -23.67
N LYS A 207 -8.04 -10.73 -24.22
CA LYS A 207 -8.56 -12.09 -24.41
C LYS A 207 -8.96 -12.79 -23.10
N ASN A 208 -8.52 -12.27 -21.93
CA ASN A 208 -8.75 -12.88 -20.62
C ASN A 208 -9.08 -11.89 -19.49
N SER A 209 -9.12 -10.58 -19.76
CA SER A 209 -9.40 -9.59 -18.71
C SER A 209 -9.83 -8.25 -19.33
N ASN A 210 -10.77 -7.57 -18.72
CA ASN A 210 -11.16 -6.20 -19.07
C ASN A 210 -10.11 -5.18 -18.61
N SER A 211 -8.84 -5.39 -18.96
CA SER A 211 -7.72 -4.58 -18.51
C SER A 211 -7.00 -3.91 -19.65
N ALA A 212 -6.64 -2.65 -19.44
CA ALA A 212 -5.86 -1.87 -20.39
C ALA A 212 -4.41 -2.39 -20.50
N ASP A 213 -3.91 -2.51 -21.73
CA ASP A 213 -2.51 -2.84 -22.02
C ASP A 213 -1.60 -1.62 -21.88
N CYS A 214 -2.12 -0.46 -22.20
CA CYS A 214 -1.42 0.82 -22.13
C CYS A 214 -2.38 1.91 -21.67
N GLN A 215 -1.92 2.76 -20.82
CA GLN A 215 -2.66 3.93 -20.36
C GLN A 215 -1.74 5.16 -20.43
N LEU A 216 -2.24 6.21 -21.08
CA LEU A 216 -1.66 7.54 -21.04
C LEU A 216 -2.53 8.42 -20.15
N SER A 217 -1.91 9.12 -19.22
CA SER A 217 -2.60 10.11 -18.39
C SER A 217 -1.83 11.43 -18.43
N LEU A 218 -2.56 12.51 -18.65
CA LEU A 218 -2.07 13.88 -18.53
C LEU A 218 -2.77 14.54 -17.35
N ILE A 219 -1.99 15.07 -16.42
CA ILE A 219 -2.49 15.74 -15.24
C ILE A 219 -2.01 17.18 -15.25
N HIS A 220 -2.95 18.10 -15.15
CA HIS A 220 -2.68 19.52 -15.03
C HIS A 220 -2.79 19.94 -13.56
N ILE A 221 -1.77 20.59 -13.06
CA ILE A 221 -1.65 21.02 -11.68
C ILE A 221 -1.51 22.54 -11.61
#